data_62d5c8b0404a62a9230598c2557f8bbf
#
_entry.id   62d5c8b0404a62a9230598c2557f8bbf
#
_cell.length_a   1.000
_cell.length_b   1.000
_cell.length_c   1.000
_cell.angle_alpha   90.00
_cell.angle_beta   90.00
_cell.angle_gamma   90.00
#
_symmetry.space_group_name_H-M   'P 1'
#
loop_
_entity.id
_entity.type
_entity.pdbx_description
1 polymer ?
#
loop_
_entity_poly.entity_id
_entity_poly.type
_entity_poly.pdbx_seq_one_letter_code
_entity_poly.pdbx_strand_id
1 'polypeptide(L)'
;MFQANRVALSFVAAISAMTMLAAQAYAQDNPYRIEEGWGTLPDGRKWGAAIGVDIDRDGNIWVFERCGGTSCSGSNLAPIIKLDPSGKVVRMFGAGMFNQPHGFHVDRDGNVWASDATGKDGKGHQVFKFSPEGRVLMTLGKAGVAGDGPDTFNRPCDVVTAPNGDIFVADGHGGDSNARIVKFSKDGKFIKAWGRKGSAPGEFDTPHAITIDSQGRIFVGDRGNNRVQIFDSDGKFIAEWKQFGRPSGVYIDRNDILYVADHQSDAKTNPGVRPGIRIGSAKDGKVTIFIPALGPEEKPTSTTEGIVADAAGNLYAGETGTMNLRKYVKK
;
A
#
# COMPACT_ATOMS: atom_id res chain seq x y z
N MET A 1 58.32 15.70 -30.37
CA MET A 1 58.29 15.13 -29.03
C MET A 1 57.61 16.15 -28.11
N PHE A 2 56.64 15.79 -27.34
CA PHE A 2 55.70 16.60 -26.52
C PHE A 2 54.46 17.12 -27.18
N GLN A 3 53.44 16.24 -27.21
CA GLN A 3 52.04 16.61 -27.06
C GLN A 3 51.22 15.34 -26.69
N ALA A 4 51.18 14.99 -25.41
CA ALA A 4 50.19 14.09 -24.86
C ALA A 4 50.17 14.37 -23.35
N ASN A 5 49.12 15.04 -22.85
CA ASN A 5 48.69 15.02 -21.46
C ASN A 5 47.84 16.29 -21.10
N ARG A 6 46.70 16.48 -21.75
CA ARG A 6 45.70 17.50 -21.25
C ARG A 6 44.25 17.10 -21.42
N VAL A 7 43.91 15.85 -21.76
CA VAL A 7 42.51 15.45 -22.00
C VAL A 7 41.93 14.60 -20.85
N ALA A 8 42.73 14.08 -19.93
CA ALA A 8 42.27 13.16 -18.91
C ALA A 8 41.69 13.82 -17.62
N LEU A 9 41.89 15.11 -17.38
CA LEU A 9 41.42 15.77 -16.14
C LEU A 9 40.01 16.37 -16.22
N SER A 10 39.44 16.55 -17.41
CA SER A 10 38.13 17.21 -17.57
C SER A 10 36.94 16.24 -17.41
N PHE A 11 37.15 14.93 -17.55
CA PHE A 11 36.04 13.95 -17.44
C PHE A 11 35.71 13.53 -16.00
N VAL A 12 36.66 13.58 -15.09
CA VAL A 12 36.43 13.18 -13.69
C VAL A 12 35.66 14.25 -12.92
N ALA A 13 35.85 15.53 -13.25
CA ALA A 13 35.14 16.64 -12.59
C ALA A 13 33.66 16.74 -12.98
N ALA A 14 33.30 16.33 -14.21
CA ALA A 14 31.91 16.35 -14.69
C ALA A 14 31.05 15.23 -14.09
N ILE A 15 31.62 14.07 -13.80
CA ILE A 15 30.89 12.93 -13.17
C ILE A 15 30.63 13.21 -11.69
N SER A 16 31.56 13.84 -10.98
CA SER A 16 31.38 14.20 -9.57
C SER A 16 30.33 15.32 -9.38
N ALA A 17 30.20 16.25 -10.33
CA ALA A 17 29.18 17.29 -10.27
C ALA A 17 27.77 16.79 -10.54
N MET A 18 27.61 15.79 -11.41
CA MET A 18 26.29 15.17 -11.70
C MET A 18 25.76 14.33 -10.51
N THR A 19 26.64 13.65 -9.79
CA THR A 19 26.23 12.87 -8.60
C THR A 19 25.87 13.76 -7.40
N MET A 20 26.47 14.93 -7.25
CA MET A 20 26.08 15.90 -6.21
C MET A 20 24.76 16.64 -6.50
N LEU A 21 24.40 16.86 -7.75
CA LEU A 21 23.11 17.49 -8.10
C LEU A 21 21.91 16.56 -7.87
N ALA A 22 22.09 15.24 -7.98
CA ALA A 22 21.02 14.27 -7.67
C ALA A 22 20.73 14.16 -6.17
N ALA A 23 21.71 14.37 -5.30
CA ALA A 23 21.54 14.33 -3.84
C ALA A 23 20.89 15.60 -3.26
N GLN A 24 20.93 16.73 -3.94
CA GLN A 24 20.34 17.99 -3.49
C GLN A 24 18.84 18.14 -3.79
N ALA A 25 18.26 17.29 -4.61
CA ALA A 25 16.84 17.39 -5.01
C ALA A 25 15.84 16.98 -3.92
N TYR A 26 16.27 16.43 -2.80
CA TYR A 26 15.41 15.94 -1.72
C TYR A 26 15.52 16.69 -0.40
N ALA A 27 16.22 17.82 -0.36
CA ALA A 27 16.26 18.70 0.81
C ALA A 27 15.06 19.67 0.84
N GLN A 28 13.85 19.20 0.48
CA GLN A 28 12.65 19.96 0.76
C GLN A 28 12.29 19.71 2.23
N ASP A 29 12.16 20.78 3.01
CA ASP A 29 11.71 20.70 4.41
C ASP A 29 10.47 19.80 4.48
N ASN A 30 10.53 18.77 5.31
CA ASN A 30 9.39 17.89 5.55
C ASN A 30 8.20 18.73 6.06
N PRO A 31 7.12 18.91 5.26
CA PRO A 31 6.01 19.78 5.63
C PRO A 31 5.08 19.14 6.67
N TYR A 32 5.46 18.01 7.26
CA TYR A 32 4.66 17.27 8.22
C TYR A 32 5.31 17.22 9.60
N ARG A 33 4.47 17.18 10.61
CA ARG A 33 4.83 16.83 11.99
C ARG A 33 3.97 15.64 12.44
N ILE A 34 4.49 14.82 13.34
CA ILE A 34 3.73 13.72 13.94
C ILE A 34 2.84 14.29 15.07
N GLU A 35 1.60 13.82 15.12
CA GLU A 35 0.69 14.01 16.25
C GLU A 35 0.74 12.76 17.12
N GLU A 36 1.40 12.88 18.26
CA GLU A 36 1.56 11.76 19.20
C GLU A 36 0.25 11.41 19.90
N GLY A 37 0.04 10.12 20.14
CA GLY A 37 -1.11 9.62 20.91
C GLY A 37 -2.45 9.64 20.18
N TRP A 38 -2.49 10.00 18.90
CA TRP A 38 -3.71 9.92 18.11
C TRP A 38 -4.09 8.45 17.84
N GLY A 39 -5.38 8.11 17.96
CA GLY A 39 -5.86 6.75 17.65
C GLY A 39 -5.56 5.72 18.73
N THR A 40 -5.67 6.08 20.02
CA THR A 40 -5.51 5.14 21.12
C THR A 40 -6.67 4.14 21.19
N LEU A 41 -6.34 2.85 21.33
CA LEU A 41 -7.33 1.79 21.46
C LEU A 41 -7.90 1.73 22.90
N PRO A 42 -9.17 1.33 23.07
CA PRO A 42 -9.81 1.25 24.38
C PRO A 42 -9.22 0.11 25.24
N ASP A 43 -9.50 0.16 26.53
CA ASP A 43 -9.22 -0.90 27.53
C ASP A 43 -7.75 -1.33 27.58
N GLY A 44 -6.82 -0.43 27.22
CA GLY A 44 -5.39 -0.71 27.22
C GLY A 44 -4.91 -1.64 26.12
N ARG A 45 -5.78 -1.98 25.14
CA ARG A 45 -5.41 -2.76 23.96
C ARG A 45 -4.27 -2.06 23.23
N LYS A 46 -3.31 -2.84 22.75
CA LYS A 46 -2.23 -2.36 21.88
C LYS A 46 -2.58 -2.60 20.42
N TRP A 47 -2.10 -1.71 19.56
CA TRP A 47 -2.10 -1.95 18.13
C TRP A 47 -1.28 -3.21 17.80
N GLY A 48 -1.78 -4.02 16.87
CA GLY A 48 -0.96 -4.96 16.13
C GLY A 48 -0.33 -4.29 14.91
N ALA A 49 0.29 -5.07 14.05
CA ALA A 49 0.76 -4.60 12.76
C ALA A 49 -0.44 -4.02 11.98
N ALA A 50 -0.52 -2.68 11.90
CA ALA A 50 -1.55 -1.97 11.15
C ALA A 50 -1.16 -1.95 9.68
N ILE A 51 -1.80 -2.80 8.86
CA ILE A 51 -1.40 -3.05 7.48
C ILE A 51 -2.25 -2.28 6.47
N GLY A 52 -3.51 -2.05 6.77
CA GLY A 52 -4.46 -1.32 5.93
C GLY A 52 -5.01 -0.10 6.64
N VAL A 53 -5.05 1.02 5.94
CA VAL A 53 -5.67 2.26 6.41
C VAL A 53 -6.44 2.87 5.26
N ASP A 54 -7.69 3.27 5.51
CA ASP A 54 -8.50 4.01 4.53
C ASP A 54 -9.39 5.04 5.24
N ILE A 55 -10.04 5.90 4.48
CA ILE A 55 -10.87 7.00 4.98
C ILE A 55 -12.25 6.99 4.33
N ASP A 56 -13.30 7.13 5.13
CA ASP A 56 -14.65 7.26 4.58
C ASP A 56 -15.00 8.72 4.25
N ARG A 57 -16.18 8.93 3.66
CA ARG A 57 -16.65 10.27 3.25
C ARG A 57 -16.85 11.25 4.38
N ASP A 58 -17.07 10.74 5.58
CA ASP A 58 -17.27 11.53 6.79
C ASP A 58 -15.94 11.88 7.48
N GLY A 59 -14.81 11.41 6.91
CA GLY A 59 -13.47 11.64 7.44
C GLY A 59 -13.09 10.69 8.57
N ASN A 60 -13.86 9.63 8.80
CA ASN A 60 -13.45 8.61 9.76
C ASN A 60 -12.33 7.75 9.16
N ILE A 61 -11.37 7.42 10.01
CA ILE A 61 -10.24 6.59 9.65
C ILE A 61 -10.55 5.14 9.97
N TRP A 62 -10.40 4.29 8.98
CA TRP A 62 -10.56 2.86 9.11
C TRP A 62 -9.20 2.19 9.08
N VAL A 63 -8.99 1.24 9.98
CA VAL A 63 -7.72 0.54 10.14
C VAL A 63 -7.97 -0.96 10.16
N PHE A 64 -7.14 -1.70 9.44
CA PHE A 64 -7.08 -3.15 9.48
C PHE A 64 -5.74 -3.57 10.06
N GLU A 65 -5.76 -4.25 11.21
CA GLU A 65 -4.57 -4.61 11.96
C GLU A 65 -4.53 -6.11 12.29
N ARG A 66 -3.40 -6.61 12.73
CA ARG A 66 -3.17 -8.02 12.98
C ARG A 66 -3.41 -8.42 14.44
N CYS A 67 -4.61 -8.09 14.97
CA CYS A 67 -5.11 -8.56 16.26
C CYS A 67 -4.15 -8.32 17.44
N GLY A 68 -3.55 -7.13 17.53
CA GLY A 68 -2.58 -6.80 18.58
C GLY A 68 -1.21 -7.48 18.43
N GLY A 69 -0.96 -8.15 17.31
CA GLY A 69 0.27 -8.88 17.02
C GLY A 69 0.68 -8.79 15.55
N THR A 70 1.25 -9.86 15.00
CA THR A 70 1.68 -9.98 13.60
C THR A 70 0.76 -10.85 12.74
N SER A 71 -0.26 -11.48 13.34
CA SER A 71 -1.32 -12.25 12.67
C SER A 71 -2.56 -12.30 13.55
N CYS A 72 -3.71 -12.67 12.97
CA CYS A 72 -4.96 -12.94 13.70
C CYS A 72 -5.22 -14.44 13.92
N SER A 73 -4.27 -15.31 13.56
CA SER A 73 -4.41 -16.76 13.75
C SER A 73 -4.64 -17.10 15.23
N GLY A 74 -5.79 -17.73 15.52
CA GLY A 74 -6.18 -18.10 16.89
C GLY A 74 -6.67 -16.93 17.77
N SER A 75 -6.76 -15.71 17.25
CA SER A 75 -7.23 -14.54 17.98
C SER A 75 -8.73 -14.31 17.78
N ASN A 76 -9.41 -13.86 18.84
CA ASN A 76 -10.79 -13.37 18.82
C ASN A 76 -10.90 -11.84 18.90
N LEU A 77 -9.79 -11.11 18.79
CA LEU A 77 -9.82 -9.66 18.70
C LEU A 77 -10.39 -9.21 17.35
N ALA A 78 -11.16 -8.13 17.37
CA ALA A 78 -11.70 -7.52 16.16
C ALA A 78 -10.61 -6.69 15.46
N PRO A 79 -10.17 -7.04 14.23
CA PRO A 79 -9.05 -6.39 13.57
C PRO A 79 -9.45 -5.19 12.71
N ILE A 80 -10.73 -5.01 12.39
CA ILE A 80 -11.22 -3.86 11.64
C ILE A 80 -11.73 -2.83 12.63
N ILE A 81 -11.14 -1.64 12.59
CA ILE A 81 -11.31 -0.59 13.59
C ILE A 81 -11.66 0.71 12.88
N LYS A 82 -12.77 1.34 13.27
CA LYS A 82 -13.16 2.69 12.82
C LYS A 82 -12.87 3.69 13.91
N LEU A 83 -12.18 4.78 13.56
CA LEU A 83 -11.93 5.93 14.42
C LEU A 83 -12.62 7.17 13.82
N ASP A 84 -13.20 8.00 14.67
CA ASP A 84 -13.67 9.31 14.24
C ASP A 84 -12.48 10.28 13.97
N PRO A 85 -12.70 11.47 13.39
CA PRO A 85 -11.63 12.42 13.09
C PRO A 85 -10.82 12.88 14.31
N SER A 86 -11.36 12.70 15.53
CA SER A 86 -10.64 13.00 16.78
C SER A 86 -9.68 11.88 17.21
N GLY A 87 -9.77 10.70 16.58
CA GLY A 87 -8.99 9.50 16.92
C GLY A 87 -9.66 8.58 17.92
N LYS A 88 -10.94 8.84 18.26
CA LYS A 88 -11.71 7.97 19.14
C LYS A 88 -12.26 6.78 18.38
N VAL A 89 -12.07 5.57 18.91
CA VAL A 89 -12.66 4.36 18.35
C VAL A 89 -14.17 4.40 18.47
N VAL A 90 -14.87 4.27 17.34
CA VAL A 90 -16.33 4.27 17.26
C VAL A 90 -16.91 2.92 16.88
N ARG A 91 -16.09 2.04 16.29
CA ARG A 91 -16.52 0.68 15.91
C ARG A 91 -15.35 -0.28 15.76
N MET A 92 -15.58 -1.55 16.10
CA MET A 92 -14.67 -2.65 15.84
C MET A 92 -15.46 -3.90 15.45
N PHE A 93 -14.97 -4.67 14.44
CA PHE A 93 -15.59 -5.93 14.04
C PHE A 93 -14.61 -6.89 13.34
N GLY A 94 -15.10 -8.06 12.89
CA GLY A 94 -14.31 -9.07 12.20
C GLY A 94 -13.56 -10.03 13.12
N ALA A 95 -13.94 -10.09 14.40
CA ALA A 95 -13.33 -10.99 15.37
C ALA A 95 -13.38 -12.46 14.93
N GLY A 96 -12.27 -13.17 15.05
CA GLY A 96 -12.17 -14.58 14.72
C GLY A 96 -12.27 -14.93 13.24
N MET A 97 -12.42 -13.95 12.32
CA MET A 97 -12.63 -14.20 10.89
C MET A 97 -11.34 -14.40 10.10
N PHE A 98 -10.28 -13.73 10.50
CA PHE A 98 -9.05 -13.62 9.71
C PHE A 98 -7.91 -14.46 10.27
N ASN A 99 -7.02 -14.84 9.39
CA ASN A 99 -5.74 -15.46 9.72
C ASN A 99 -4.59 -14.45 9.54
N GLN A 100 -4.45 -13.88 8.35
CA GLN A 100 -3.40 -12.93 8.00
C GLN A 100 -4.00 -11.69 7.32
N PRO A 101 -4.55 -10.73 8.10
CA PRO A 101 -5.00 -9.44 7.58
C PRO A 101 -3.98 -8.80 6.65
N HIS A 102 -4.44 -8.27 5.47
CA HIS A 102 -3.55 -7.64 4.53
C HIS A 102 -4.18 -6.41 3.86
N GLY A 103 -4.77 -6.50 2.67
CA GLY A 103 -5.34 -5.37 1.93
C GLY A 103 -6.63 -4.84 2.51
N PHE A 104 -6.87 -3.55 2.31
CA PHE A 104 -7.99 -2.86 2.93
C PHE A 104 -8.48 -1.67 2.11
N HIS A 105 -9.79 -1.56 1.94
CA HIS A 105 -10.41 -0.47 1.19
C HIS A 105 -11.80 -0.13 1.73
N VAL A 106 -12.16 1.15 1.71
CA VAL A 106 -13.52 1.64 1.99
C VAL A 106 -14.11 2.18 0.70
N ASP A 107 -15.16 1.51 0.17
CA ASP A 107 -15.77 1.90 -1.08
C ASP A 107 -16.64 3.18 -0.95
N ARG A 108 -17.12 3.68 -2.08
CA ARG A 108 -17.92 4.91 -2.14
C ARG A 108 -19.25 4.83 -1.38
N ASP A 109 -19.73 3.65 -1.12
CA ASP A 109 -20.95 3.41 -0.35
C ASP A 109 -20.68 3.21 1.14
N GLY A 110 -19.41 3.33 1.54
CA GLY A 110 -18.92 3.14 2.91
C GLY A 110 -18.76 1.67 3.31
N ASN A 111 -18.89 0.72 2.37
CA ASN A 111 -18.60 -0.68 2.67
C ASN A 111 -17.10 -0.90 2.78
N VAL A 112 -16.73 -1.83 3.64
CA VAL A 112 -15.34 -2.14 3.95
C VAL A 112 -14.91 -3.42 3.25
N TRP A 113 -13.82 -3.35 2.52
CA TRP A 113 -13.19 -4.48 1.87
C TRP A 113 -11.92 -4.86 2.60
N ALA A 114 -11.71 -6.17 2.83
CA ALA A 114 -10.57 -6.68 3.58
C ALA A 114 -10.08 -8.00 3.00
N SER A 115 -8.78 -8.13 2.74
CA SER A 115 -8.18 -9.37 2.29
C SER A 115 -7.56 -10.16 3.44
N ASP A 116 -7.65 -11.49 3.36
CA ASP A 116 -6.97 -12.44 4.25
C ASP A 116 -5.95 -13.23 3.42
N ALA A 117 -4.69 -12.85 3.55
CA ALA A 117 -3.66 -13.24 2.59
C ALA A 117 -3.24 -14.70 2.69
N THR A 118 -3.16 -15.29 3.89
CA THR A 118 -2.53 -16.60 4.08
C THR A 118 -3.50 -17.63 4.63
N GLY A 119 -3.53 -18.82 3.99
CA GLY A 119 -4.38 -19.94 4.41
C GLY A 119 -3.87 -20.64 5.66
N LYS A 120 -4.74 -20.78 6.67
CA LYS A 120 -4.52 -21.59 7.86
C LYS A 120 -5.85 -21.90 8.55
N ASP A 121 -6.00 -23.13 9.04
CA ASP A 121 -7.16 -23.58 9.83
C ASP A 121 -8.50 -23.31 9.13
N GLY A 122 -8.56 -23.54 7.80
CA GLY A 122 -9.76 -23.33 7.00
C GLY A 122 -10.12 -21.87 6.73
N LYS A 123 -9.21 -20.92 6.97
CA LYS A 123 -9.36 -19.48 6.69
C LYS A 123 -8.28 -18.99 5.72
N GLY A 124 -8.40 -17.76 5.23
CA GLY A 124 -7.43 -17.12 4.36
C GLY A 124 -7.66 -17.38 2.87
N HIS A 125 -6.83 -16.75 2.05
CA HIS A 125 -6.96 -16.70 0.60
C HIS A 125 -8.32 -16.14 0.12
N GLN A 126 -8.87 -15.18 0.87
CA GLN A 126 -10.18 -14.59 0.63
C GLN A 126 -10.15 -13.06 0.65
N VAL A 127 -11.13 -12.46 0.00
CA VAL A 127 -11.47 -11.05 0.11
C VAL A 127 -12.93 -10.93 0.56
N PHE A 128 -13.17 -10.14 1.59
CA PHE A 128 -14.48 -9.91 2.17
C PHE A 128 -14.95 -8.49 1.90
N LYS A 129 -16.25 -8.34 1.62
CA LYS A 129 -16.97 -7.06 1.68
C LYS A 129 -17.87 -7.06 2.91
N PHE A 130 -17.76 -6.01 3.71
CA PHE A 130 -18.62 -5.78 4.88
C PHE A 130 -19.47 -4.53 4.70
N SER A 131 -20.66 -4.51 5.32
CA SER A 131 -21.35 -3.25 5.55
C SER A 131 -20.57 -2.39 6.56
N PRO A 132 -20.85 -1.08 6.66
CA PRO A 132 -20.22 -0.22 7.67
C PRO A 132 -20.43 -0.70 9.11
N GLU A 133 -21.45 -1.54 9.36
CA GLU A 133 -21.77 -2.13 10.66
C GLU A 133 -21.05 -3.46 10.91
N GLY A 134 -20.33 -4.01 9.90
CA GLY A 134 -19.56 -5.25 10.03
C GLY A 134 -20.29 -6.52 9.59
N ARG A 135 -21.45 -6.41 8.90
CA ARG A 135 -22.13 -7.55 8.31
C ARG A 135 -21.44 -7.94 7.01
N VAL A 136 -21.09 -9.21 6.83
CA VAL A 136 -20.55 -9.73 5.55
C VAL A 136 -21.61 -9.60 4.46
N LEU A 137 -21.26 -8.92 3.37
CA LEU A 137 -22.08 -8.69 2.18
C LEU A 137 -21.63 -9.57 1.01
N MET A 138 -20.32 -9.85 0.92
CA MET A 138 -19.74 -10.66 -0.16
C MET A 138 -18.46 -11.34 0.33
N THR A 139 -18.16 -12.50 -0.22
CA THR A 139 -16.89 -13.20 -0.05
C THR A 139 -16.39 -13.65 -1.41
N LEU A 140 -15.15 -13.31 -1.75
CA LEU A 140 -14.44 -13.80 -2.92
C LEU A 140 -13.33 -14.76 -2.48
N GLY A 141 -13.05 -15.78 -3.27
CA GLY A 141 -12.08 -16.82 -2.93
C GLY A 141 -12.70 -17.96 -2.09
N LYS A 142 -11.94 -19.02 -1.93
CA LYS A 142 -12.31 -20.23 -1.15
C LYS A 142 -11.50 -20.30 0.14
N ALA A 143 -12.17 -20.40 1.26
CA ALA A 143 -11.55 -20.40 2.58
C ALA A 143 -10.44 -21.44 2.71
N GLY A 144 -9.23 -21.00 2.98
CA GLY A 144 -8.03 -21.83 3.15
C GLY A 144 -7.49 -22.49 1.88
N VAL A 145 -8.07 -22.20 0.71
CA VAL A 145 -7.69 -22.85 -0.56
C VAL A 145 -6.91 -21.87 -1.43
N ALA A 146 -5.60 -22.12 -1.57
CA ALA A 146 -4.75 -21.38 -2.52
C ALA A 146 -4.99 -21.88 -3.96
N GLY A 147 -5.00 -20.97 -4.93
CA GLY A 147 -5.13 -21.31 -6.34
C GLY A 147 -5.06 -20.11 -7.27
N ASP A 148 -5.00 -20.39 -8.57
CA ASP A 148 -4.94 -19.41 -9.66
C ASP A 148 -6.20 -19.39 -10.53
N GLY A 149 -7.23 -20.15 -10.15
CA GLY A 149 -8.52 -20.20 -10.82
C GLY A 149 -9.33 -18.89 -10.70
N PRO A 150 -10.50 -18.85 -11.35
CA PRO A 150 -11.37 -17.66 -11.35
C PRO A 150 -12.06 -17.41 -10.00
N ASP A 151 -12.09 -18.40 -9.13
CA ASP A 151 -12.75 -18.39 -7.82
C ASP A 151 -11.81 -18.67 -6.65
N THR A 152 -10.50 -18.59 -6.88
CA THR A 152 -9.45 -18.79 -5.87
C THR A 152 -8.40 -17.70 -5.95
N PHE A 153 -7.69 -17.48 -4.85
CA PHE A 153 -6.51 -16.61 -4.75
C PHE A 153 -5.33 -17.38 -4.14
N ASN A 154 -4.12 -16.87 -4.36
CA ASN A 154 -2.95 -17.31 -3.62
C ASN A 154 -2.20 -16.10 -3.06
N ARG A 155 -2.53 -15.73 -1.83
CA ARG A 155 -2.08 -14.57 -1.07
C ARG A 155 -2.59 -13.24 -1.67
N PRO A 156 -3.93 -12.98 -1.66
CA PRO A 156 -4.48 -11.68 -2.09
C PRO A 156 -3.96 -10.58 -1.16
N CYS A 157 -3.24 -9.62 -1.76
CA CYS A 157 -2.59 -8.55 -1.03
C CYS A 157 -3.49 -7.35 -0.81
N ASP A 158 -4.24 -6.93 -1.84
CA ASP A 158 -5.01 -5.69 -1.74
C ASP A 158 -6.21 -5.70 -2.67
N VAL A 159 -7.14 -4.78 -2.44
CA VAL A 159 -8.41 -4.68 -3.18
C VAL A 159 -8.81 -3.23 -3.34
N VAL A 160 -9.35 -2.88 -4.51
CA VAL A 160 -9.96 -1.56 -4.77
C VAL A 160 -11.22 -1.72 -5.62
N THR A 161 -12.15 -0.78 -5.50
CA THR A 161 -13.36 -0.74 -6.31
C THR A 161 -13.38 0.46 -7.25
N ALA A 162 -13.73 0.22 -8.52
CA ALA A 162 -13.92 1.28 -9.49
C ALA A 162 -15.25 2.04 -9.29
N PRO A 163 -15.43 3.23 -9.88
CA PRO A 163 -16.68 3.98 -9.83
C PRO A 163 -17.92 3.24 -10.34
N ASN A 164 -17.76 2.32 -11.30
CA ASN A 164 -18.83 1.47 -11.82
C ASN A 164 -19.13 0.24 -10.94
N GLY A 165 -18.37 0.06 -9.86
CA GLY A 165 -18.46 -1.05 -8.91
C GLY A 165 -17.61 -2.26 -9.26
N ASP A 166 -16.87 -2.29 -10.37
CA ASP A 166 -15.92 -3.37 -10.67
C ASP A 166 -14.88 -3.45 -9.54
N ILE A 167 -14.50 -4.68 -9.20
CA ILE A 167 -13.61 -5.00 -8.10
C ILE A 167 -12.27 -5.47 -8.68
N PHE A 168 -11.17 -4.92 -8.20
CA PHE A 168 -9.82 -5.33 -8.59
C PHE A 168 -9.06 -5.84 -7.37
N VAL A 169 -8.51 -7.04 -7.48
CA VAL A 169 -7.72 -7.68 -6.41
C VAL A 169 -6.30 -7.88 -6.90
N ALA A 170 -5.34 -7.36 -6.15
CA ALA A 170 -3.92 -7.68 -6.30
C ALA A 170 -3.67 -9.03 -5.62
N ASP A 171 -3.38 -10.07 -6.42
CA ASP A 171 -3.27 -11.45 -5.95
C ASP A 171 -1.83 -11.95 -6.10
N GLY A 172 -1.09 -11.95 -4.99
CA GLY A 172 0.27 -12.43 -4.91
C GLY A 172 1.19 -11.67 -3.95
N HIS A 173 1.80 -12.38 -2.99
CA HIS A 173 2.70 -11.82 -1.96
C HIS A 173 4.12 -12.41 -2.03
N GLY A 174 4.67 -12.52 -3.24
CA GLY A 174 6.01 -13.08 -3.46
C GLY A 174 6.12 -14.60 -3.21
N GLY A 175 7.31 -15.15 -3.35
CA GLY A 175 7.53 -16.60 -3.26
C GLY A 175 6.74 -17.35 -4.34
N ASP A 176 6.07 -18.44 -3.94
CA ASP A 176 5.24 -19.29 -4.81
C ASP A 176 3.77 -18.84 -4.89
N SER A 177 3.48 -17.60 -4.51
CA SER A 177 2.14 -17.04 -4.66
C SER A 177 1.84 -16.63 -6.11
N ASN A 178 0.59 -16.28 -6.38
CA ASN A 178 0.23 -15.68 -7.66
C ASN A 178 0.97 -14.33 -7.87
N ALA A 179 0.92 -13.82 -9.09
CA ALA A 179 1.47 -12.51 -9.46
C ALA A 179 0.57 -11.88 -10.52
N ARG A 180 -0.67 -11.54 -10.11
CA ARG A 180 -1.71 -11.11 -11.04
C ARG A 180 -2.65 -10.09 -10.41
N ILE A 181 -3.40 -9.40 -11.27
CA ILE A 181 -4.57 -8.63 -10.88
C ILE A 181 -5.81 -9.38 -11.37
N VAL A 182 -6.81 -9.51 -10.51
CA VAL A 182 -8.08 -10.18 -10.84
C VAL A 182 -9.20 -9.15 -10.82
N LYS A 183 -9.98 -9.10 -11.89
CA LYS A 183 -11.14 -8.22 -12.06
C LYS A 183 -12.43 -9.00 -11.90
N PHE A 184 -13.32 -8.50 -11.05
CA PHE A 184 -14.68 -9.00 -10.87
C PHE A 184 -15.69 -7.89 -11.15
N SER A 185 -16.93 -8.28 -11.52
CA SER A 185 -18.04 -7.34 -11.54
C SER A 185 -18.45 -6.92 -10.12
N LYS A 186 -19.25 -5.88 -10.01
CA LYS A 186 -19.85 -5.41 -8.74
C LYS A 186 -20.58 -6.51 -7.94
N ASP A 187 -21.04 -7.55 -8.64
CA ASP A 187 -21.76 -8.69 -8.06
C ASP A 187 -20.81 -9.87 -7.74
N GLY A 188 -19.50 -9.67 -7.83
CA GLY A 188 -18.47 -10.67 -7.50
C GLY A 188 -18.29 -11.76 -8.57
N LYS A 189 -18.78 -11.55 -9.80
CA LYS A 189 -18.54 -12.47 -10.91
C LYS A 189 -17.20 -12.20 -11.54
N PHE A 190 -16.38 -13.25 -11.71
CA PHE A 190 -15.09 -13.15 -12.40
C PHE A 190 -15.29 -12.61 -13.83
N ILE A 191 -14.48 -11.62 -14.19
CA ILE A 191 -14.41 -11.05 -15.53
C ILE A 191 -13.15 -11.51 -16.24
N LYS A 192 -11.97 -11.23 -15.63
CA LYS A 192 -10.66 -11.58 -16.19
C LYS A 192 -9.57 -11.47 -15.12
N ALA A 193 -8.40 -11.99 -15.47
CA ALA A 193 -7.17 -11.71 -14.76
C ALA A 193 -6.05 -11.37 -15.74
N TRP A 194 -5.05 -10.62 -15.28
CA TRP A 194 -3.84 -10.33 -16.06
C TRP A 194 -2.61 -10.29 -15.17
N GLY A 195 -1.45 -10.43 -15.80
CA GLY A 195 -0.18 -10.51 -15.11
C GLY A 195 0.28 -11.95 -14.85
N ARG A 196 1.56 -12.08 -14.63
CA ARG A 196 2.26 -13.29 -14.23
C ARG A 196 3.56 -12.90 -13.54
N LYS A 197 4.24 -13.83 -12.91
CA LYS A 197 5.54 -13.57 -12.30
C LYS A 197 6.57 -13.16 -13.35
N GLY A 198 7.26 -12.05 -13.11
CA GLY A 198 8.28 -11.49 -13.96
C GLY A 198 8.53 -10.01 -13.75
N SER A 199 9.33 -9.39 -14.63
CA SER A 199 9.74 -7.99 -14.53
C SER A 199 9.44 -7.14 -15.78
N ALA A 200 8.93 -7.75 -16.85
CA ALA A 200 8.51 -7.00 -18.03
C ALA A 200 7.25 -6.15 -17.75
N PRO A 201 6.90 -5.17 -18.59
CA PRO A 201 5.64 -4.46 -18.49
C PRO A 201 4.45 -5.42 -18.47
N GLY A 202 3.57 -5.26 -17.46
CA GLY A 202 2.41 -6.15 -17.23
C GLY A 202 2.73 -7.44 -16.48
N GLU A 203 4.00 -7.75 -16.20
CA GLU A 203 4.39 -8.82 -15.28
C GLU A 203 4.61 -8.23 -13.87
N PHE A 204 4.54 -9.06 -12.83
CA PHE A 204 4.68 -8.64 -11.44
C PHE A 204 5.65 -9.53 -10.66
N ASP A 205 6.30 -8.92 -9.67
CA ASP A 205 6.91 -9.63 -8.56
C ASP A 205 6.41 -9.02 -7.25
N THR A 206 5.40 -9.62 -6.67
CA THR A 206 4.68 -9.10 -5.50
C THR A 206 3.81 -7.85 -5.83
N PRO A 207 2.66 -8.01 -6.53
CA PRO A 207 1.66 -6.93 -6.66
C PRO A 207 1.03 -6.68 -5.28
N HIS A 208 1.63 -5.78 -4.50
CA HIS A 208 1.41 -5.66 -3.06
C HIS A 208 0.28 -4.72 -2.68
N ALA A 209 0.08 -3.68 -3.46
CA ALA A 209 -0.95 -2.68 -3.21
C ALA A 209 -1.59 -2.24 -4.53
N ILE A 210 -2.86 -1.81 -4.48
CA ILE A 210 -3.61 -1.38 -5.66
C ILE A 210 -4.49 -0.18 -5.32
N THR A 211 -4.55 0.80 -6.22
CA THR A 211 -5.44 1.95 -6.10
C THR A 211 -5.94 2.40 -7.47
N ILE A 212 -6.86 3.35 -7.51
CA ILE A 212 -7.49 3.84 -8.74
C ILE A 212 -7.52 5.37 -8.72
N ASP A 213 -7.28 6.00 -9.85
CA ASP A 213 -7.39 7.44 -9.98
C ASP A 213 -8.78 7.92 -10.47
N SER A 214 -8.95 9.24 -10.61
CA SER A 214 -10.19 9.84 -11.07
C SER A 214 -10.59 9.46 -12.51
N GLN A 215 -9.62 9.00 -13.31
CA GLN A 215 -9.82 8.57 -14.70
C GLN A 215 -10.13 7.06 -14.80
N GLY A 216 -10.12 6.33 -13.69
CA GLY A 216 -10.32 4.89 -13.65
C GLY A 216 -9.07 4.08 -14.05
N ARG A 217 -7.87 4.69 -14.05
CA ARG A 217 -6.61 3.99 -14.25
C ARG A 217 -6.24 3.25 -12.97
N ILE A 218 -5.75 2.02 -13.13
CA ILE A 218 -5.34 1.13 -12.04
C ILE A 218 -3.85 1.31 -11.80
N PHE A 219 -3.48 1.62 -10.56
CA PHE A 219 -2.11 1.77 -10.10
C PHE A 219 -1.76 0.59 -9.20
N VAL A 220 -0.74 -0.17 -9.57
CA VAL A 220 -0.30 -1.37 -8.85
C VAL A 220 1.10 -1.14 -8.28
N GLY A 221 1.23 -1.25 -6.99
CA GLY A 221 2.52 -1.30 -6.31
C GLY A 221 3.19 -2.66 -6.52
N ASP A 222 4.00 -2.77 -7.55
CA ASP A 222 4.79 -3.97 -7.88
C ASP A 222 6.08 -3.99 -7.05
N ARG A 223 5.91 -4.35 -5.78
CA ARG A 223 6.92 -4.20 -4.73
C ARG A 223 8.21 -4.93 -5.03
N GLY A 224 8.15 -6.18 -5.51
CA GLY A 224 9.33 -6.97 -5.83
C GLY A 224 10.18 -6.35 -6.95
N ASN A 225 9.55 -5.62 -7.86
CA ASN A 225 10.20 -4.92 -8.98
C ASN A 225 10.51 -3.43 -8.70
N ASN A 226 10.27 -2.94 -7.47
CA ASN A 226 10.54 -1.55 -7.06
C ASN A 226 9.89 -0.51 -8.00
N ARG A 227 8.61 -0.70 -8.34
CA ARG A 227 7.88 0.18 -9.26
C ARG A 227 6.39 0.26 -8.95
N VAL A 228 5.76 1.32 -9.43
CA VAL A 228 4.30 1.40 -9.61
C VAL A 228 4.02 1.18 -11.09
N GLN A 229 3.15 0.24 -11.44
CA GLN A 229 2.67 0.05 -12.80
C GLN A 229 1.25 0.61 -12.94
N ILE A 230 0.97 1.21 -14.10
CA ILE A 230 -0.31 1.85 -14.41
C ILE A 230 -0.96 1.10 -15.57
N PHE A 231 -2.26 0.80 -15.41
CA PHE A 231 -3.08 0.10 -16.39
C PHE A 231 -4.39 0.86 -16.63
N ASP A 232 -5.02 0.63 -17.78
CA ASP A 232 -6.43 0.96 -17.92
C ASP A 232 -7.32 -0.06 -17.17
N SER A 233 -8.62 0.20 -17.11
CA SER A 233 -9.59 -0.67 -16.40
C SER A 233 -9.74 -2.05 -17.03
N ASP A 234 -9.17 -2.27 -18.23
CA ASP A 234 -9.14 -3.56 -18.92
C ASP A 234 -7.80 -4.28 -18.82
N GLY A 235 -6.88 -3.73 -18.02
CA GLY A 235 -5.58 -4.34 -17.73
C GLY A 235 -4.53 -4.13 -18.83
N LYS A 236 -4.75 -3.19 -19.76
CA LYS A 236 -3.74 -2.80 -20.73
C LYS A 236 -2.71 -1.90 -20.05
N PHE A 237 -1.44 -2.27 -20.15
CA PHE A 237 -0.32 -1.50 -19.60
C PHE A 237 -0.25 -0.10 -20.25
N ILE A 238 -0.08 0.92 -19.40
CA ILE A 238 0.06 2.33 -19.78
C ILE A 238 1.48 2.82 -19.50
N ALA A 239 1.97 2.66 -18.26
CA ALA A 239 3.27 3.18 -17.83
C ALA A 239 3.80 2.43 -16.60
N GLU A 240 5.09 2.65 -16.31
CA GLU A 240 5.70 2.27 -15.04
C GLU A 240 6.49 3.43 -14.44
N TRP A 241 6.50 3.53 -13.10
CA TRP A 241 7.20 4.56 -12.34
C TRP A 241 8.06 3.96 -11.24
N LYS A 242 9.37 4.21 -11.31
CA LYS A 242 10.37 3.69 -10.34
C LYS A 242 10.74 4.71 -9.26
N GLN A 243 10.44 5.99 -9.50
CA GLN A 243 10.77 7.10 -8.60
C GLN A 243 10.02 7.09 -7.26
N PHE A 244 9.04 6.21 -7.11
CA PHE A 244 8.30 6.03 -5.87
C PHE A 244 8.91 4.99 -4.90
N GLY A 245 10.02 4.37 -5.27
CA GLY A 245 10.72 3.39 -4.44
C GLY A 245 10.11 1.99 -4.50
N ARG A 246 10.10 1.30 -3.36
CA ARG A 246 9.60 -0.08 -3.18
C ARG A 246 8.20 -0.04 -2.54
N PRO A 247 7.12 0.04 -3.34
CA PRO A 247 5.79 0.38 -2.84
C PRO A 247 5.20 -0.75 -1.98
N SER A 248 5.00 -0.47 -0.70
CA SER A 248 4.26 -1.32 0.23
C SER A 248 2.79 -0.93 0.28
N GLY A 249 2.48 0.37 0.36
CA GLY A 249 1.14 0.91 0.23
C GLY A 249 1.06 1.96 -0.86
N VAL A 250 -0.06 2.03 -1.55
CA VAL A 250 -0.37 3.09 -2.52
C VAL A 250 -1.78 3.63 -2.27
N TYR A 251 -1.93 4.94 -2.34
CA TYR A 251 -3.21 5.61 -2.21
C TYR A 251 -3.27 6.80 -3.17
N ILE A 252 -4.40 7.03 -3.80
CA ILE A 252 -4.66 8.22 -4.61
C ILE A 252 -5.88 8.95 -4.05
N ASP A 253 -5.70 10.24 -3.75
CA ASP A 253 -6.77 11.08 -3.26
C ASP A 253 -7.67 11.61 -4.40
N ARG A 254 -8.76 12.30 -4.03
CA ARG A 254 -9.72 12.89 -4.99
C ARG A 254 -9.13 13.97 -5.92
N ASN A 255 -7.92 14.43 -5.64
CA ASN A 255 -7.21 15.44 -6.44
C ASN A 255 -6.15 14.80 -7.34
N ASP A 256 -6.13 13.47 -7.45
CA ASP A 256 -5.11 12.69 -8.17
C ASP A 256 -3.70 12.90 -7.60
N ILE A 257 -3.57 13.10 -6.29
CA ILE A 257 -2.30 13.03 -5.59
C ILE A 257 -2.04 11.58 -5.20
N LEU A 258 -0.89 11.06 -5.61
CA LEU A 258 -0.42 9.71 -5.30
C LEU A 258 0.48 9.73 -4.06
N TYR A 259 0.15 8.89 -3.10
CA TYR A 259 0.89 8.64 -1.87
C TYR A 259 1.43 7.21 -1.91
N VAL A 260 2.74 7.05 -1.76
CA VAL A 260 3.39 5.74 -1.77
C VAL A 260 4.22 5.57 -0.50
N ALA A 261 3.89 4.54 0.27
CA ALA A 261 4.66 4.10 1.42
C ALA A 261 5.71 3.08 1.00
N ASP A 262 6.95 3.32 1.39
CA ASP A 262 8.10 2.44 1.16
C ASP A 262 8.83 2.23 2.48
N HIS A 263 8.72 1.04 3.07
CA HIS A 263 9.44 0.70 4.29
C HIS A 263 10.49 -0.40 4.10
N GLN A 264 10.69 -0.84 2.87
CA GLN A 264 11.56 -1.98 2.56
C GLN A 264 12.71 -1.67 1.60
N SER A 265 12.85 -0.42 1.14
CA SER A 265 14.05 -0.02 0.41
C SER A 265 15.26 -0.04 1.33
N ASP A 266 16.30 -0.76 0.95
CA ASP A 266 17.59 -0.83 1.60
C ASP A 266 18.70 -1.08 0.58
N ALA A 267 19.94 -1.22 1.04
CA ALA A 267 21.10 -1.44 0.18
C ALA A 267 21.03 -2.74 -0.66
N LYS A 268 20.19 -3.69 -0.27
CA LYS A 268 20.03 -4.99 -0.97
C LYS A 268 18.82 -5.01 -1.89
N THR A 269 17.68 -4.50 -1.42
CA THR A 269 16.39 -4.62 -2.10
C THR A 269 16.12 -3.50 -3.10
N ASN A 270 16.64 -2.29 -2.83
CA ASN A 270 16.50 -1.11 -3.69
C ASN A 270 17.67 -0.13 -3.48
N PRO A 271 18.88 -0.48 -3.95
CA PRO A 271 20.10 0.29 -3.66
C PRO A 271 20.00 1.76 -4.04
N GLY A 272 20.42 2.65 -3.13
CA GLY A 272 20.43 4.10 -3.34
C GLY A 272 19.07 4.78 -3.14
N VAL A 273 18.05 4.05 -2.77
CA VAL A 273 16.71 4.60 -2.47
C VAL A 273 16.44 4.50 -0.96
N ARG A 274 16.15 5.64 -0.33
CA ARG A 274 15.79 5.70 1.10
C ARG A 274 14.33 5.31 1.31
N PRO A 275 14.01 4.52 2.34
CA PRO A 275 12.63 4.25 2.75
C PRO A 275 11.95 5.52 3.27
N GLY A 276 10.62 5.57 3.15
CA GLY A 276 9.78 6.69 3.56
C GLY A 276 8.51 6.81 2.75
N ILE A 277 7.82 7.94 2.88
CA ILE A 277 6.59 8.22 2.15
C ILE A 277 6.91 9.20 1.02
N ARG A 278 6.54 8.85 -0.21
CA ARG A 278 6.64 9.72 -1.39
C ARG A 278 5.26 10.17 -1.81
N ILE A 279 5.12 11.49 -2.00
CA ILE A 279 3.88 12.12 -2.43
C ILE A 279 4.14 12.78 -3.76
N GLY A 280 3.24 12.57 -4.72
CA GLY A 280 3.40 13.09 -6.07
C GLY A 280 2.10 13.13 -6.85
N SER A 281 2.21 13.33 -8.15
CA SER A 281 1.08 13.44 -9.05
C SER A 281 0.76 12.09 -9.69
N ALA A 282 -0.49 11.64 -9.61
CA ALA A 282 -0.97 10.48 -10.35
C ALA A 282 -1.09 10.73 -11.86
N LYS A 283 -0.96 11.99 -12.32
CA LYS A 283 -1.07 12.34 -13.76
C LYS A 283 0.22 12.05 -14.51
N ASP A 284 1.36 12.37 -13.91
CA ASP A 284 2.68 12.34 -14.58
C ASP A 284 3.79 11.68 -13.76
N GLY A 285 3.48 11.22 -12.53
CA GLY A 285 4.44 10.55 -11.65
C GLY A 285 5.47 11.48 -11.01
N LYS A 286 5.31 12.79 -11.10
CA LYS A 286 6.25 13.74 -10.49
C LYS A 286 6.15 13.67 -8.96
N VAL A 287 7.22 13.23 -8.30
CA VAL A 287 7.34 13.27 -6.83
C VAL A 287 7.59 14.71 -6.39
N THR A 288 6.78 15.21 -5.46
CA THR A 288 6.84 16.59 -4.96
C THR A 288 7.26 16.66 -3.49
N ILE A 289 7.01 15.62 -2.69
CA ILE A 289 7.35 15.57 -1.27
C ILE A 289 7.93 14.19 -0.97
N PHE A 290 8.98 14.16 -0.14
CA PHE A 290 9.52 12.98 0.47
C PHE A 290 9.56 13.13 1.99
N ILE A 291 8.91 12.24 2.72
CA ILE A 291 8.97 12.13 4.17
C ILE A 291 9.84 10.92 4.48
N PRO A 292 11.07 11.10 4.96
CA PRO A 292 11.94 9.97 5.25
C PRO A 292 11.36 9.11 6.38
N ALA A 293 11.66 7.83 6.34
CA ALA A 293 11.36 6.92 7.44
C ALA A 293 12.02 7.43 8.73
N LEU A 294 11.37 7.23 9.87
CA LEU A 294 11.88 7.64 11.17
C LEU A 294 13.05 6.74 11.61
N GLY A 295 13.93 7.31 12.43
CA GLY A 295 15.11 6.62 12.95
C GLY A 295 16.34 6.74 12.04
N PRO A 296 17.41 6.03 12.37
CA PRO A 296 18.63 6.01 11.57
C PRO A 296 18.37 5.45 10.17
N GLU A 297 19.06 5.96 9.16
CA GLU A 297 18.91 5.55 7.78
C GLU A 297 19.19 4.05 7.57
N GLU A 298 20.19 3.54 8.27
CA GLU A 298 20.59 2.13 8.20
C GLU A 298 19.65 1.20 8.96
N LYS A 299 18.81 1.75 9.85
CA LYS A 299 17.83 1.00 10.64
C LYS A 299 16.59 1.85 10.92
N PRO A 300 15.74 2.06 9.92
CA PRO A 300 14.51 2.82 10.10
C PRO A 300 13.62 2.21 11.18
N THR A 301 12.98 3.06 11.96
CA THR A 301 12.03 2.62 13.00
C THR A 301 10.58 2.72 12.54
N SER A 302 10.26 3.54 11.54
CA SER A 302 8.93 3.53 10.90
C SER A 302 8.88 2.48 9.79
N THR A 303 7.77 1.76 9.73
CA THR A 303 7.54 0.67 8.78
C THR A 303 6.14 0.81 8.17
N THR A 304 5.89 1.98 7.57
CA THR A 304 4.60 2.33 6.99
C THR A 304 4.21 1.38 5.87
N GLU A 305 3.07 0.70 6.00
CA GLU A 305 2.49 -0.18 4.99
C GLU A 305 1.19 0.41 4.44
N GLY A 306 0.15 0.59 5.24
CA GLY A 306 -1.06 1.31 4.84
C GLY A 306 -0.89 2.83 4.94
N ILE A 307 -1.43 3.57 3.98
CA ILE A 307 -1.39 5.03 3.98
C ILE A 307 -2.65 5.62 3.36
N VAL A 308 -3.16 6.72 3.95
CA VAL A 308 -4.26 7.52 3.42
C VAL A 308 -4.07 8.98 3.80
N ALA A 309 -4.68 9.90 3.03
CA ALA A 309 -4.70 11.33 3.32
C ALA A 309 -6.12 11.84 3.51
N ASP A 310 -6.33 12.72 4.48
CA ASP A 310 -7.60 13.43 4.63
C ASP A 310 -7.69 14.68 3.70
N ALA A 311 -8.84 15.34 3.71
CA ALA A 311 -9.08 16.51 2.87
C ALA A 311 -8.19 17.72 3.22
N ALA A 312 -7.64 17.78 4.42
CA ALA A 312 -6.69 18.80 4.86
C ALA A 312 -5.24 18.45 4.46
N GLY A 313 -5.02 17.24 3.96
CA GLY A 313 -3.71 16.71 3.58
C GLY A 313 -2.93 16.14 4.75
N ASN A 314 -3.56 15.87 5.91
CA ASN A 314 -2.94 15.09 6.95
C ASN A 314 -2.88 13.62 6.52
N LEU A 315 -1.82 12.89 6.93
CA LEU A 315 -1.64 11.49 6.58
C LEU A 315 -1.90 10.60 7.78
N TYR A 316 -2.45 9.43 7.49
CA TYR A 316 -2.63 8.37 8.46
C TYR A 316 -1.89 7.13 7.94
N ALA A 317 -0.93 6.67 8.72
CA ALA A 317 0.02 5.64 8.32
C ALA A 317 -0.04 4.45 9.28
N GLY A 318 -0.38 3.29 8.75
CA GLY A 318 -0.33 2.03 9.47
C GLY A 318 1.09 1.47 9.47
N GLU A 319 1.59 1.12 10.65
CA GLU A 319 2.96 0.67 10.87
C GLU A 319 2.99 -0.83 11.21
N THR A 320 3.76 -1.59 10.47
CA THR A 320 3.86 -3.05 10.68
C THR A 320 4.89 -3.45 11.72
N GLY A 321 6.08 -2.87 11.68
CA GLY A 321 7.18 -3.22 12.60
C GLY A 321 7.03 -2.60 13.97
N THR A 322 6.63 -1.34 14.05
CA THR A 322 6.37 -0.65 15.33
C THR A 322 4.97 -0.93 15.89
N MET A 323 4.11 -1.62 15.12
CA MET A 323 2.73 -1.97 15.52
C MET A 323 1.98 -0.74 16.04
N ASN A 324 1.75 0.24 15.17
CA ASN A 324 1.17 1.52 15.54
C ASN A 324 0.36 2.11 14.39
N LEU A 325 -0.46 3.11 14.73
CA LEU A 325 -1.09 4.02 13.77
C LEU A 325 -0.52 5.42 14.00
N ARG A 326 0.03 6.04 12.96
CA ARG A 326 0.60 7.40 13.03
C ARG A 326 -0.25 8.39 12.28
N LYS A 327 -0.40 9.56 12.85
CA LYS A 327 -0.95 10.73 12.15
C LYS A 327 0.15 11.74 11.89
N TYR A 328 0.30 12.13 10.65
CA TYR A 328 1.18 13.20 10.21
C TYR A 328 0.31 14.41 9.87
N VAL A 329 0.49 15.49 10.59
CA VAL A 329 -0.24 16.74 10.39
C VAL A 329 0.57 17.64 9.47
N LYS A 330 -0.06 18.15 8.42
CA LYS A 330 0.53 19.10 7.50
C LYS A 330 0.71 20.46 8.21
N LYS A 331 1.91 21.05 8.10
CA LYS A 331 2.27 22.36 8.66
C LYS A 331 1.66 23.49 7.86
#